data_9183ca880a96f94c56a9e7d4853698a3
#
_entry.id   9183ca880a96f94c56a9e7d4853698a3
#
_cell.length_a   1.000
_cell.length_b   1.000
_cell.length_c   1.000
_cell.angle_alpha   90.00
_cell.angle_beta   90.00
_cell.angle_gamma   90.00
#
_symmetry.space_group_name_H-M   'P 1'
#
loop_
_entity.id
_entity.type
_entity.pdbx_description
1 polymer ?
#
loop_
_entity_poly.entity_id
_entity_poly.type
_entity_poly.pdbx_seq_one_letter_code
_entity_poly.pdbx_strand_id
1 'polypeptide(L)'
;KHGSVYINKDALYPHTELSSKVGKMFAEKFKKRNVDLVVAPALGGIILSQWTAYHLSKLQKKKVLGVYTEKTPDKDQVFTRGYDTLVKGKNVLIIEDLTTTGGSVAKVVKSVKKAGGKVVSVCTMINRDPAKVTSKVIGAPFSSLGVLKAEAFDANKCPLCKKIVPINTSVGHGKKYLESLKK
;
A
#
# COMPACT_ATOMS: atom_id res chain seq x y z
N LYS A 1 17.10 3.94 -6.37
CA LYS A 1 16.70 4.04 -7.77
C LYS A 1 16.39 5.48 -8.13
N HIS A 2 16.75 5.92 -9.34
CA HIS A 2 16.45 7.23 -9.90
C HIS A 2 15.30 7.09 -10.91
N GLY A 3 14.26 7.90 -10.75
CA GLY A 3 13.10 7.91 -11.65
C GLY A 3 12.78 9.32 -12.13
N SER A 4 12.12 9.42 -13.28
CA SER A 4 11.67 10.71 -13.83
C SER A 4 10.46 11.28 -13.10
N VAL A 5 9.74 10.45 -12.35
CA VAL A 5 8.51 10.80 -11.63
C VAL A 5 8.57 10.32 -10.19
N TYR A 6 8.18 11.18 -9.27
CA TYR A 6 7.92 10.83 -7.87
C TYR A 6 6.44 11.05 -7.53
N ILE A 7 5.79 10.03 -7.01
CA ILE A 7 4.40 10.14 -6.54
C ILE A 7 4.45 10.56 -5.07
N ASN A 8 4.16 11.81 -4.80
CA ASN A 8 4.11 12.32 -3.43
C ASN A 8 2.74 12.00 -2.80
N LYS A 9 2.58 10.76 -2.36
CA LYS A 9 1.37 10.29 -1.67
C LYS A 9 1.16 10.98 -0.31
N ASP A 10 2.25 11.42 0.33
CA ASP A 10 2.20 12.05 1.65
C ASP A 10 1.53 13.44 1.59
N ALA A 11 1.49 14.07 0.42
CA ALA A 11 0.73 15.29 0.20
C ALA A 11 -0.80 15.09 0.23
N LEU A 12 -1.28 13.84 0.09
CA LEU A 12 -2.72 13.51 0.17
C LEU A 12 -3.23 13.51 1.61
N TYR A 13 -2.46 12.93 2.53
CA TYR A 13 -2.94 12.56 3.86
C TYR A 13 -3.37 13.72 4.77
N PRO A 14 -2.76 14.92 4.73
CA PRO A 14 -3.25 16.07 5.49
C PRO A 14 -4.66 16.53 5.07
N HIS A 15 -5.07 16.20 3.85
CA HIS A 15 -6.37 16.57 3.31
C HIS A 15 -7.41 15.47 3.61
N THR A 16 -8.14 15.64 4.72
CA THR A 16 -9.08 14.63 5.23
C THR A 16 -10.17 14.27 4.22
N GLU A 17 -10.71 15.25 3.51
CA GLU A 17 -11.73 15.04 2.47
C GLU A 17 -11.19 14.20 1.30
N LEU A 18 -9.96 14.48 0.84
CA LEU A 18 -9.33 13.72 -0.24
C LEU A 18 -9.00 12.31 0.21
N SER A 19 -8.47 12.14 1.42
CA SER A 19 -8.21 10.83 2.01
C SER A 19 -9.49 10.02 2.17
N SER A 20 -10.58 10.66 2.62
CA SER A 20 -11.92 10.06 2.70
C SER A 20 -12.44 9.66 1.33
N LYS A 21 -12.26 10.52 0.31
CA LYS A 21 -12.67 10.24 -1.08
C LYS A 21 -11.96 9.00 -1.64
N VAL A 22 -10.65 8.87 -1.41
CA VAL A 22 -9.90 7.67 -1.80
C VAL A 22 -10.41 6.43 -1.05
N GLY A 23 -10.65 6.54 0.26
CA GLY A 23 -11.26 5.46 1.04
C GLY A 23 -12.63 5.04 0.50
N LYS A 24 -13.44 6.01 0.06
CA LYS A 24 -14.73 5.75 -0.60
C LYS A 24 -14.56 5.01 -1.93
N MET A 25 -13.57 5.38 -2.75
CA MET A 25 -13.29 4.68 -4.01
C MET A 25 -12.93 3.19 -3.78
N PHE A 26 -12.13 2.89 -2.77
CA PHE A 26 -11.88 1.50 -2.38
C PHE A 26 -13.18 0.81 -1.94
N ALA A 27 -13.95 1.44 -1.06
CA ALA A 27 -15.19 0.89 -0.54
C ALA A 27 -16.22 0.59 -1.65
N GLU A 28 -16.43 1.50 -2.58
CA GLU A 28 -17.32 1.32 -3.73
C GLU A 28 -16.91 0.12 -4.61
N LYS A 29 -15.60 -0.04 -4.84
CA LYS A 29 -15.06 -1.18 -5.62
C LYS A 29 -15.36 -2.52 -4.96
N PHE A 30 -15.40 -2.57 -3.62
CA PHE A 30 -15.58 -3.81 -2.86
C PHE A 30 -16.92 -3.92 -2.12
N LYS A 31 -17.87 -3.01 -2.32
CA LYS A 31 -19.16 -3.00 -1.61
C LYS A 31 -19.99 -4.28 -1.75
N LYS A 32 -19.81 -5.02 -2.85
CA LYS A 32 -20.47 -6.31 -3.10
C LYS A 32 -19.70 -7.52 -2.54
N ARG A 33 -18.49 -7.32 -2.01
CA ARG A 33 -17.71 -8.38 -1.35
C ARG A 33 -18.03 -8.38 0.13
N ASN A 34 -18.18 -9.56 0.74
CA ASN A 34 -18.37 -9.65 2.19
C ASN A 34 -17.04 -9.35 2.89
N VAL A 35 -16.82 -8.08 3.28
CA VAL A 35 -15.60 -7.62 3.98
C VAL A 35 -15.94 -7.38 5.44
N ASP A 36 -15.17 -7.96 6.36
CA ASP A 36 -15.31 -7.78 7.79
C ASP A 36 -14.22 -6.88 8.36
N LEU A 37 -13.07 -6.85 7.70
CA LEU A 37 -11.88 -6.16 8.16
C LEU A 37 -11.08 -5.62 6.98
N VAL A 38 -10.62 -4.37 7.11
CA VAL A 38 -9.65 -3.75 6.20
C VAL A 38 -8.29 -3.70 6.87
N VAL A 39 -7.27 -4.21 6.19
CA VAL A 39 -5.88 -4.23 6.68
C VAL A 39 -5.00 -3.46 5.71
N ALA A 40 -4.07 -2.68 6.25
CA ALA A 40 -3.05 -2.01 5.45
C ALA A 40 -1.68 -2.03 6.14
N PRO A 41 -0.56 -1.96 5.43
CA PRO A 41 0.73 -1.76 6.06
C PRO A 41 0.90 -0.33 6.54
N ALA A 42 1.55 -0.15 7.70
CA ALA A 42 1.96 1.17 8.18
C ALA A 42 3.07 1.76 7.28
N LEU A 43 3.20 3.11 7.12
CA LEU A 43 2.39 4.14 7.76
C LEU A 43 1.26 4.63 6.82
N GLY A 44 1.54 4.79 5.52
CA GLY A 44 0.63 5.42 4.57
C GLY A 44 -0.73 4.73 4.45
N GLY A 45 -0.74 3.39 4.57
CA GLY A 45 -1.99 2.62 4.50
C GLY A 45 -2.93 2.81 5.69
N ILE A 46 -2.45 3.30 6.86
CA ILE A 46 -3.29 3.42 8.08
C ILE A 46 -4.50 4.31 7.83
N ILE A 47 -4.26 5.52 7.32
CA ILE A 47 -5.33 6.50 7.07
C ILE A 47 -6.34 5.95 6.06
N LEU A 48 -5.84 5.34 4.98
CA LEU A 48 -6.70 4.77 3.94
C LEU A 48 -7.52 3.58 4.46
N SER A 49 -6.94 2.73 5.35
CA SER A 49 -7.68 1.60 5.93
C SER A 49 -8.87 2.07 6.78
N GLN A 50 -8.69 3.11 7.57
CA GLN A 50 -9.76 3.68 8.40
C GLN A 50 -10.89 4.26 7.55
N TRP A 51 -10.56 5.08 6.55
CA TRP A 51 -11.58 5.64 5.67
C TRP A 51 -12.27 4.57 4.82
N THR A 52 -11.53 3.56 4.35
CA THR A 52 -12.13 2.45 3.60
C THR A 52 -13.10 1.65 4.47
N ALA A 53 -12.69 1.30 5.69
CA ALA A 53 -13.53 0.58 6.64
C ALA A 53 -14.79 1.38 7.01
N TYR A 54 -14.65 2.69 7.25
CA TYR A 54 -15.76 3.60 7.52
C TYR A 54 -16.78 3.58 6.37
N HIS A 55 -16.33 3.79 5.13
CA HIS A 55 -17.24 3.80 3.98
C HIS A 55 -17.84 2.40 3.68
N LEU A 56 -17.06 1.33 3.83
CA LEU A 56 -17.59 -0.04 3.71
C LEU A 56 -18.67 -0.33 4.76
N SER A 57 -18.47 0.13 6.00
CA SER A 57 -19.46 -0.04 7.06
C SER A 57 -20.80 0.60 6.68
N LYS A 58 -20.75 1.79 6.08
CA LYS A 58 -21.97 2.50 5.58
C LYS A 58 -22.61 1.75 4.41
N LEU A 59 -21.81 1.37 3.41
CA LEU A 59 -22.31 0.72 2.19
C LEU A 59 -22.85 -0.69 2.44
N GLN A 60 -22.22 -1.43 3.32
CA GLN A 60 -22.63 -2.83 3.66
C GLN A 60 -23.62 -2.90 4.84
N LYS A 61 -23.95 -1.76 5.46
CA LYS A 61 -24.83 -1.66 6.64
C LYS A 61 -24.42 -2.64 7.76
N LYS A 62 -23.12 -2.83 7.96
CA LYS A 62 -22.54 -3.67 9.00
C LYS A 62 -21.23 -3.07 9.51
N LYS A 63 -20.79 -3.50 10.70
CA LYS A 63 -19.50 -3.06 11.25
C LYS A 63 -18.34 -3.68 10.45
N VAL A 64 -17.51 -2.85 9.82
CA VAL A 64 -16.23 -3.24 9.21
C VAL A 64 -15.12 -2.56 9.99
N LEU A 65 -14.14 -3.31 10.45
CA LEU A 65 -13.02 -2.79 11.22
C LEU A 65 -11.87 -2.39 10.29
N GLY A 66 -11.03 -1.44 10.74
CA GLY A 66 -9.79 -1.06 10.07
C GLY A 66 -8.60 -1.24 11.01
N VAL A 67 -7.58 -2.00 10.58
CA VAL A 67 -6.34 -2.21 11.32
C VAL A 67 -5.13 -2.14 10.39
N TYR A 68 -3.93 -2.25 10.94
CA TYR A 68 -2.71 -2.19 10.15
C TYR A 68 -1.65 -3.17 10.67
N THR A 69 -0.70 -3.47 9.80
CA THR A 69 0.54 -4.18 10.14
C THR A 69 1.68 -3.20 10.27
N GLU A 70 2.66 -3.52 11.08
CA GLU A 70 3.89 -2.74 11.28
C GLU A 70 5.08 -3.49 10.68
N LYS A 71 6.02 -2.71 10.17
CA LYS A 71 7.23 -3.26 9.58
C LYS A 71 8.26 -3.59 10.66
N THR A 72 8.76 -4.81 10.64
CA THR A 72 9.85 -5.26 11.54
C THR A 72 11.23 -4.82 11.04
N PRO A 73 12.28 -4.86 11.87
CA PRO A 73 13.66 -4.54 11.45
C PRO A 73 14.15 -5.38 10.25
N ASP A 74 13.77 -6.66 10.18
CA ASP A 74 14.03 -7.58 9.06
C ASP A 74 13.08 -7.38 7.86
N LYS A 75 12.34 -6.27 7.88
CA LYS A 75 11.45 -5.82 6.80
C LYS A 75 10.25 -6.75 6.54
N ASP A 76 9.83 -7.52 7.52
CA ASP A 76 8.56 -8.25 7.45
C ASP A 76 7.38 -7.34 7.86
N GLN A 77 6.16 -7.85 7.78
CA GLN A 77 4.92 -7.17 8.17
C GLN A 77 4.22 -8.00 9.24
N VAL A 78 3.97 -7.45 10.40
CA VAL A 78 3.37 -8.15 11.53
C VAL A 78 2.22 -7.36 12.15
N PHE A 79 1.26 -8.06 12.72
CA PHE A 79 0.28 -7.43 13.60
C PHE A 79 0.93 -7.24 14.98
N THR A 80 0.87 -6.02 15.45
CA THR A 80 1.18 -5.63 16.82
C THR A 80 -0.11 -5.22 17.51
N ARG A 81 -0.06 -4.81 18.78
CA ARG A 81 -1.21 -4.24 19.50
C ARG A 81 -2.43 -5.17 19.63
N GLY A 82 -2.23 -6.48 19.49
CA GLY A 82 -3.33 -7.46 19.57
C GLY A 82 -4.27 -7.50 18.36
N TYR A 83 -3.91 -6.85 17.24
CA TYR A 83 -4.76 -6.81 16.04
C TYR A 83 -4.91 -8.18 15.36
N ASP A 84 -3.98 -9.09 15.56
CA ASP A 84 -4.07 -10.49 15.09
C ASP A 84 -5.33 -11.19 15.59
N THR A 85 -5.78 -10.90 16.81
CA THR A 85 -7.01 -11.46 17.38
C THR A 85 -8.27 -11.03 16.60
N LEU A 86 -8.24 -9.80 16.04
CA LEU A 86 -9.33 -9.26 15.23
C LEU A 86 -9.37 -9.85 13.81
N VAL A 87 -8.29 -10.49 13.37
CA VAL A 87 -8.14 -11.05 12.01
C VAL A 87 -8.73 -12.45 11.90
N LYS A 88 -8.65 -13.24 12.98
CA LYS A 88 -9.04 -14.66 12.99
C LYS A 88 -10.48 -14.84 12.51
N GLY A 89 -10.66 -15.68 11.48
CA GLY A 89 -11.96 -16.03 10.90
C GLY A 89 -12.64 -14.92 10.08
N LYS A 90 -11.97 -13.77 9.85
CA LYS A 90 -12.54 -12.62 9.14
C LYS A 90 -12.25 -12.65 7.64
N ASN A 91 -13.19 -12.12 6.85
CA ASN A 91 -12.98 -11.80 5.45
C ASN A 91 -12.24 -10.45 5.36
N VAL A 92 -11.00 -10.50 4.90
CA VAL A 92 -10.06 -9.37 4.95
C VAL A 92 -9.85 -8.78 3.57
N LEU A 93 -10.09 -7.48 3.44
CA LEU A 93 -9.62 -6.66 2.33
C LEU A 93 -8.28 -6.04 2.72
N ILE A 94 -7.25 -6.25 1.92
CA ILE A 94 -5.95 -5.59 2.11
C ILE A 94 -5.88 -4.41 1.14
N ILE A 95 -5.51 -3.24 1.65
CA ILE A 95 -5.28 -2.05 0.83
C ILE A 95 -3.88 -1.48 1.05
N GLU A 96 -3.40 -0.73 0.08
CA GLU A 96 -2.11 -0.05 0.13
C GLU A 96 -2.19 1.24 -0.70
N ASP A 97 -1.38 2.21 -0.37
CA ASP A 97 -1.29 3.44 -1.15
C ASP A 97 -0.58 3.22 -2.51
N LEU A 98 0.60 2.65 -2.50
CA LEU A 98 1.48 2.56 -3.64
C LEU A 98 2.21 1.23 -3.70
N THR A 99 2.22 0.60 -4.87
CA THR A 99 3.04 -0.59 -5.06
C THR A 99 3.92 -0.50 -6.31
N THR A 100 5.15 -1.02 -6.20
CA THR A 100 6.12 -1.09 -7.30
C THR A 100 6.54 -2.54 -7.57
N THR A 101 6.69 -3.33 -6.54
CA THR A 101 7.12 -4.74 -6.63
C THR A 101 6.13 -5.71 -5.99
N GLY A 102 5.16 -5.19 -5.24
CA GLY A 102 4.19 -5.99 -4.49
C GLY A 102 4.73 -6.59 -3.18
N GLY A 103 6.02 -6.41 -2.87
CA GLY A 103 6.67 -7.11 -1.76
C GLY A 103 6.07 -6.81 -0.39
N SER A 104 5.78 -5.56 -0.07
CA SER A 104 5.15 -5.18 1.22
C SER A 104 3.77 -5.80 1.36
N VAL A 105 2.96 -5.67 0.32
CA VAL A 105 1.58 -6.17 0.30
C VAL A 105 1.53 -7.70 0.38
N ALA A 106 2.43 -8.41 -0.32
CA ALA A 106 2.54 -9.87 -0.23
C ALA A 106 2.86 -10.35 1.20
N LYS A 107 3.66 -9.58 1.95
CA LYS A 107 3.94 -9.85 3.36
C LYS A 107 2.71 -9.65 4.23
N VAL A 108 1.92 -8.60 3.99
CA VAL A 108 0.63 -8.40 4.68
C VAL A 108 -0.31 -9.58 4.42
N VAL A 109 -0.38 -10.08 3.17
CA VAL A 109 -1.16 -11.29 2.83
C VAL A 109 -0.73 -12.49 3.66
N LYS A 110 0.59 -12.72 3.82
CA LYS A 110 1.11 -13.80 4.67
C LYS A 110 0.70 -13.62 6.12
N SER A 111 0.81 -12.40 6.66
CA SER A 111 0.46 -12.11 8.06
C SER A 111 -1.02 -12.29 8.35
N VAL A 112 -1.89 -11.86 7.41
CA VAL A 112 -3.34 -12.11 7.52
C VAL A 112 -3.64 -13.61 7.53
N LYS A 113 -3.05 -14.37 6.62
CA LYS A 113 -3.23 -15.84 6.56
C LYS A 113 -2.71 -16.52 7.83
N LYS A 114 -1.53 -16.11 8.34
CA LYS A 114 -0.95 -16.62 9.59
C LYS A 114 -1.86 -16.35 10.80
N ALA A 115 -2.51 -15.20 10.84
CA ALA A 115 -3.49 -14.86 11.88
C ALA A 115 -4.87 -15.52 11.68
N GLY A 116 -5.04 -16.41 10.70
CA GLY A 116 -6.28 -17.14 10.43
C GLY A 116 -7.36 -16.33 9.71
N GLY A 117 -6.98 -15.22 9.04
CA GLY A 117 -7.89 -14.44 8.21
C GLY A 117 -7.99 -14.95 6.77
N LYS A 118 -9.14 -14.74 6.13
CA LYS A 118 -9.38 -15.03 4.73
C LYS A 118 -9.21 -13.77 3.88
N VAL A 119 -8.14 -13.70 3.07
CA VAL A 119 -7.93 -12.57 2.16
C VAL A 119 -8.92 -12.66 1.00
N VAL A 120 -9.88 -11.73 0.94
CA VAL A 120 -10.90 -11.68 -0.13
C VAL A 120 -10.40 -10.92 -1.35
N SER A 121 -9.56 -9.91 -1.15
CA SER A 121 -8.88 -9.20 -2.22
C SER A 121 -7.76 -8.32 -1.65
N VAL A 122 -6.88 -7.89 -2.55
CA VAL A 122 -5.88 -6.85 -2.33
C VAL A 122 -6.12 -5.73 -3.34
N CYS A 123 -6.05 -4.48 -2.89
CA CYS A 123 -6.16 -3.34 -3.80
C CYS A 123 -5.19 -2.24 -3.41
N THR A 124 -4.49 -1.68 -4.39
CA THR A 124 -3.64 -0.49 -4.17
C THR A 124 -4.27 0.76 -4.78
N MET A 125 -4.00 1.92 -4.20
CA MET A 125 -4.41 3.17 -4.82
C MET A 125 -3.73 3.32 -6.18
N ILE A 126 -2.40 3.16 -6.23
CA ILE A 126 -1.64 3.22 -7.48
C ILE A 126 -0.74 1.98 -7.63
N ASN A 127 -0.85 1.30 -8.77
CA ASN A 127 0.13 0.30 -9.22
C ASN A 127 1.12 0.95 -10.19
N ARG A 128 2.40 0.94 -9.85
CA ARG A 128 3.47 1.56 -10.66
C ARG A 128 4.06 0.64 -11.72
N ASP A 129 3.88 -0.66 -11.56
CA ASP A 129 4.41 -1.67 -12.49
C ASP A 129 3.42 -2.83 -12.67
N PRO A 130 2.37 -2.63 -13.48
CA PRO A 130 1.33 -3.66 -13.65
C PRO A 130 1.83 -4.92 -14.34
N ALA A 131 2.98 -4.87 -15.03
CA ALA A 131 3.57 -6.06 -15.62
C ALA A 131 4.19 -6.98 -14.55
N LYS A 132 4.73 -6.41 -13.48
CA LYS A 132 5.35 -7.18 -12.38
C LYS A 132 4.38 -7.47 -11.25
N VAL A 133 3.51 -6.52 -10.89
CA VAL A 133 2.63 -6.66 -9.74
C VAL A 133 1.31 -7.30 -10.17
N THR A 134 1.22 -8.59 -9.96
CA THR A 134 0.08 -9.42 -10.35
C THR A 134 -0.48 -10.18 -9.15
N SER A 135 -1.69 -10.76 -9.29
CA SER A 135 -2.28 -11.64 -8.27
C SER A 135 -1.35 -12.80 -7.87
N LYS A 136 -0.57 -13.33 -8.82
CA LYS A 136 0.41 -14.40 -8.57
C LYS A 136 1.53 -13.93 -7.64
N VAL A 137 2.09 -12.75 -7.88
CA VAL A 137 3.16 -12.17 -7.05
C VAL A 137 2.65 -11.79 -5.66
N ILE A 138 1.44 -11.26 -5.57
CA ILE A 138 0.80 -10.87 -4.32
C ILE A 138 0.35 -12.09 -3.50
N GLY A 139 0.02 -13.21 -4.14
CA GLY A 139 -0.50 -14.41 -3.50
C GLY A 139 -1.98 -14.33 -3.08
N ALA A 140 -2.73 -13.40 -3.70
CA ALA A 140 -4.17 -13.19 -3.51
C ALA A 140 -4.76 -12.43 -4.71
N PRO A 141 -6.10 -12.41 -4.90
CA PRO A 141 -6.75 -11.59 -5.92
C PRO A 141 -6.33 -10.13 -5.77
N PHE A 142 -5.78 -9.54 -6.83
CA PHE A 142 -5.18 -8.20 -6.81
C PHE A 142 -5.80 -7.29 -7.86
N SER A 143 -5.96 -6.03 -7.49
CA SER A 143 -6.34 -4.92 -8.38
C SER A 143 -5.76 -3.60 -7.90
N SER A 144 -5.91 -2.53 -8.69
CA SER A 144 -5.60 -1.16 -8.27
C SER A 144 -6.74 -0.21 -8.62
N LEU A 145 -6.79 0.96 -7.99
CA LEU A 145 -7.69 2.05 -8.37
C LEU A 145 -7.14 2.75 -9.61
N GLY A 146 -5.83 2.93 -9.67
CA GLY A 146 -5.14 3.52 -10.81
C GLY A 146 -3.82 2.84 -11.14
N VAL A 147 -3.35 3.10 -12.35
CA VAL A 147 -2.03 2.69 -12.83
C VAL A 147 -1.26 3.93 -13.25
N LEU A 148 -0.05 4.08 -12.73
CA LEU A 148 0.90 5.10 -13.18
C LEU A 148 2.25 4.44 -13.41
N LYS A 149 2.54 4.10 -14.64
CA LYS A 149 3.84 3.55 -15.01
C LYS A 149 4.92 4.63 -14.78
N ALA A 150 5.83 4.36 -13.88
CA ALA A 150 6.94 5.25 -13.57
C ALA A 150 8.24 4.44 -13.54
N GLU A 151 9.05 4.64 -14.55
CA GLU A 151 10.35 3.99 -14.65
C GLU A 151 11.27 4.46 -13.52
N ALA A 152 12.06 3.55 -13.01
CA ALA A 152 13.06 3.83 -12.00
C ALA A 152 14.28 2.93 -12.21
N PHE A 153 15.43 3.53 -12.41
CA PHE A 153 16.68 2.90 -12.79
C PHE A 153 17.60 2.72 -11.59
N ASP A 154 18.35 1.63 -11.57
CA ASP A 154 19.44 1.44 -10.62
C ASP A 154 20.61 2.36 -10.97
N ALA A 155 21.34 2.86 -9.97
CA ALA A 155 22.35 3.91 -10.13
C ALA A 155 23.42 3.56 -11.19
N ASN A 156 23.84 2.31 -11.26
CA ASN A 156 24.87 1.82 -12.19
C ASN A 156 24.42 1.75 -13.67
N LYS A 157 23.10 1.77 -13.94
CA LYS A 157 22.51 1.67 -15.27
C LYS A 157 21.50 2.79 -15.54
N CYS A 158 21.65 3.92 -14.87
CA CYS A 158 20.66 5.00 -14.90
C CYS A 158 20.89 5.97 -16.07
N PRO A 159 19.98 6.02 -17.07
CA PRO A 159 20.10 6.96 -18.18
C PRO A 159 19.92 8.42 -17.73
N LEU A 160 19.19 8.65 -16.62
CA LEU A 160 19.03 10.00 -16.06
C LEU A 160 20.33 10.49 -15.42
N CYS A 161 21.07 9.62 -14.72
CA CYS A 161 22.39 9.98 -14.18
C CYS A 161 23.39 10.26 -15.30
N LYS A 162 23.36 9.49 -16.41
CA LYS A 162 24.20 9.76 -17.58
C LYS A 162 23.91 11.13 -18.23
N LYS A 163 22.67 11.59 -18.15
CA LYS A 163 22.24 12.91 -18.64
C LYS A 163 22.35 14.00 -17.57
N ILE A 164 22.99 13.72 -16.42
CA ILE A 164 23.20 14.66 -15.32
C ILE A 164 21.87 15.27 -14.81
N VAL A 165 20.75 14.52 -14.89
CA VAL A 165 19.48 14.95 -14.33
C VAL A 165 19.62 15.00 -12.80
N PRO A 166 19.35 16.16 -12.15
CA PRO A 166 19.56 16.30 -10.71
C PRO A 166 18.63 15.42 -9.90
N ILE A 167 19.14 14.93 -8.76
CA ILE A 167 18.35 14.17 -7.81
C ILE A 167 17.61 15.14 -6.89
N ASN A 168 16.28 15.02 -6.83
CA ASN A 168 15.46 15.81 -5.93
C ASN A 168 15.73 15.38 -4.48
N THR A 169 16.07 16.35 -3.62
CA THR A 169 16.40 16.15 -2.21
C THR A 169 15.27 16.53 -1.26
N SER A 170 14.22 17.18 -1.76
CA SER A 170 13.08 17.63 -0.93
C SER A 170 12.01 16.56 -0.74
N VAL A 171 11.95 15.54 -1.61
CA VAL A 171 10.98 14.45 -1.53
C VAL A 171 11.64 13.08 -1.70
N GLY A 172 11.06 12.06 -1.08
CA GLY A 172 11.53 10.68 -1.19
C GLY A 172 12.89 10.45 -0.52
N HIS A 173 13.74 9.65 -1.16
CA HIS A 173 15.03 9.22 -0.60
C HIS A 173 16.24 9.88 -1.26
N GLY A 174 16.06 10.93 -2.02
CA GLY A 174 17.15 11.57 -2.78
C GLY A 174 18.25 12.13 -1.90
N LYS A 175 17.90 12.86 -0.82
CA LYS A 175 18.85 13.38 0.17
C LYS A 175 19.71 12.26 0.77
N LYS A 176 19.06 11.22 1.28
CA LYS A 176 19.73 10.05 1.89
C LYS A 176 20.68 9.34 0.90
N TYR A 177 20.28 9.25 -0.35
CA TYR A 177 21.11 8.67 -1.41
C TYR A 177 22.38 9.51 -1.65
N LEU A 178 22.27 10.84 -1.79
CA LEU A 178 23.44 11.69 -1.99
C LEU A 178 24.37 11.69 -0.77
N GLU A 179 23.84 11.62 0.44
CA GLU A 179 24.63 11.46 1.67
C GLU A 179 25.41 10.13 1.68
N SER A 180 24.83 9.05 1.14
CA SER A 180 25.51 7.75 1.07
C SER A 180 26.67 7.70 0.07
N LEU A 181 26.73 8.63 -0.90
CA LEU A 181 27.83 8.74 -1.85
C LEU A 181 29.04 9.52 -1.29
N LYS A 182 28.87 10.20 -0.15
CA LYS A 182 29.93 10.99 0.50
C LYS A 182 30.72 10.18 1.53
N LYS A 183 30.26 8.98 1.81
CA LYS A 183 30.92 7.97 2.67
C LYS A 183 31.73 7.00 1.84
#